data_5b7328023484b738f674d8f20d420e37
#
_entry.id   5b7328023484b738f674d8f20d420e37
#
_cell.length_a   1.000
_cell.length_b   1.000
_cell.length_c   1.000
_cell.angle_alpha   90.00
_cell.angle_beta   90.00
_cell.angle_gamma   90.00
#
_symmetry.space_group_name_H-M   'P 1'
#
loop_
_entity.id
_entity.type
_entity.pdbx_description
1 polymer ?
#
loop_
_entity_poly.entity_id
_entity_poly.type
_entity_poly.pdbx_seq_one_letter_code
_entity_poly.pdbx_strand_id
1 'polypeptide(L)'
;SHWLLWHYRTTNGLGFHEYLQLCEDLKLSALYVCNCGMTCQGRGPYYFNEAQMQFAINDTLNALEYALGSSQTHWGSLRAKMGHPEPFSLKYLEIGNENSGTEYEACFNRIREAVLERYPQIIIVSNTRSETIKTDIVDDHYYNMPEFFAENIDIYDDYSRKNPNIFVGEFAVNQTYEGQLRAAISEAMFMVGFERNQDVVKLCSYAPLFSHVHYQSWYPNLIMFDNSRSYVIPSYYCFKLFGANRGDMVVSSKES
;
A
#
# COMPACT_ATOMS: atom_id res chain seq x y z
N SER A 1 15.31 7.76 18.54
CA SER A 1 15.31 7.42 17.10
C SER A 1 15.62 5.96 16.91
N HIS A 2 14.95 5.32 15.98
CA HIS A 2 15.11 3.92 15.63
C HIS A 2 15.75 3.79 14.26
N TRP A 3 16.56 2.75 14.05
CA TRP A 3 17.03 2.36 12.74
C TRP A 3 15.98 1.51 12.05
N LEU A 4 15.65 1.87 10.81
CA LEU A 4 14.80 1.09 9.93
C LEU A 4 15.64 0.20 9.01
N LEU A 5 15.01 -0.79 8.41
CA LEU A 5 15.64 -1.80 7.54
C LEU A 5 16.40 -1.19 6.33
N TRP A 6 15.97 -0.03 5.84
CA TRP A 6 16.57 0.68 4.72
C TRP A 6 17.65 1.69 5.15
N HIS A 7 18.23 1.51 6.36
CA HIS A 7 19.22 2.43 6.94
C HIS A 7 18.69 3.85 7.20
N TYR A 8 17.37 4.02 7.22
CA TYR A 8 16.75 5.26 7.67
C TYR A 8 16.67 5.30 9.19
N ARG A 9 16.64 6.50 9.71
CA ARG A 9 16.29 6.77 11.12
C ARG A 9 14.90 7.35 11.18
N THR A 10 14.13 6.93 12.17
CA THR A 10 12.83 7.53 12.50
C THR A 10 12.84 8.06 13.93
N THR A 11 12.11 9.16 14.14
CA THR A 11 11.79 9.68 15.47
C THR A 11 10.40 9.23 15.91
N ASN A 12 9.66 8.51 15.07
CA ASN A 12 8.24 8.20 15.20
C ASN A 12 7.34 9.45 15.32
N GLY A 13 7.80 10.59 14.83
CA GLY A 13 7.03 11.82 14.77
C GLY A 13 5.97 11.83 13.67
N LEU A 14 6.02 10.87 12.75
CA LEU A 14 4.98 10.53 11.79
C LEU A 14 4.76 9.02 11.90
N GLY A 15 3.63 8.63 12.47
CA GLY A 15 3.31 7.24 12.76
C GLY A 15 1.88 6.89 12.35
N PHE A 16 1.34 5.81 12.92
CA PHE A 16 0.04 5.25 12.54
C PHE A 16 -1.10 6.28 12.67
N HIS A 17 -1.14 7.03 13.79
CA HIS A 17 -2.14 8.08 14.01
C HIS A 17 -2.07 9.17 12.94
N GLU A 18 -0.87 9.68 12.68
CA GLU A 18 -0.64 10.79 11.75
C GLU A 18 -0.93 10.38 10.30
N TYR A 19 -0.68 9.13 9.91
CA TYR A 19 -1.07 8.62 8.60
C TYR A 19 -2.59 8.47 8.46
N LEU A 20 -3.28 8.01 9.51
CA LEU A 20 -4.75 7.96 9.51
C LEU A 20 -5.35 9.37 9.41
N GLN A 21 -4.79 10.34 10.17
CA GLN A 21 -5.18 11.74 10.10
C GLN A 21 -4.92 12.34 8.71
N LEU A 22 -3.77 12.04 8.10
CA LEU A 22 -3.46 12.47 6.73
C LEU A 22 -4.49 11.94 5.73
N CYS A 23 -4.87 10.67 5.84
CA CYS A 23 -5.91 10.09 4.98
C CYS A 23 -7.25 10.81 5.15
N GLU A 24 -7.65 11.13 6.38
CA GLU A 24 -8.88 11.84 6.67
C GLU A 24 -8.85 13.28 6.12
N ASP A 25 -7.77 14.04 6.38
CA ASP A 25 -7.58 15.41 5.91
C ASP A 25 -7.62 15.52 4.37
N LEU A 26 -7.08 14.52 3.69
CA LEU A 26 -7.07 14.42 2.23
C LEU A 26 -8.29 13.69 1.65
N LYS A 27 -9.22 13.22 2.49
CA LYS A 27 -10.40 12.43 2.10
C LYS A 27 -10.04 11.14 1.35
N LEU A 28 -8.98 10.49 1.76
CA LEU A 28 -8.51 9.21 1.23
C LEU A 28 -9.04 8.06 2.09
N SER A 29 -9.19 6.89 1.49
CA SER A 29 -9.41 5.64 2.23
C SER A 29 -8.07 5.12 2.75
N ALA A 30 -7.97 4.90 4.06
CA ALA A 30 -6.75 4.36 4.65
C ALA A 30 -6.62 2.86 4.35
N LEU A 31 -5.39 2.43 4.06
CA LEU A 31 -4.95 1.04 3.99
C LEU A 31 -3.84 0.85 5.01
N TYR A 32 -3.99 -0.12 5.89
CA TYR A 32 -2.99 -0.50 6.89
C TYR A 32 -2.28 -1.77 6.44
N VAL A 33 -0.95 -1.77 6.45
CA VAL A 33 -0.12 -2.94 6.17
C VAL A 33 0.41 -3.49 7.50
N CYS A 34 0.04 -4.72 7.85
CA CYS A 34 0.50 -5.35 9.08
C CYS A 34 1.57 -6.41 8.81
N ASN A 35 2.36 -6.74 9.83
CA ASN A 35 3.32 -7.84 9.74
C ASN A 35 2.57 -9.19 9.73
N CYS A 36 2.86 -10.03 8.75
CA CYS A 36 2.22 -11.35 8.61
C CYS A 36 2.87 -12.47 9.45
N GLY A 37 3.83 -12.14 10.32
CA GLY A 37 4.53 -13.15 11.13
C GLY A 37 5.82 -13.68 10.49
N MET A 38 6.36 -12.95 9.52
CA MET A 38 7.65 -13.27 8.90
C MET A 38 8.37 -12.02 8.43
N THR A 39 9.68 -12.13 8.21
CA THR A 39 10.47 -11.08 7.59
C THR A 39 10.28 -11.09 6.07
N CYS A 40 10.65 -9.98 5.42
CA CYS A 40 10.77 -9.94 3.96
C CYS A 40 11.67 -11.07 3.46
N GLN A 41 11.21 -11.83 2.47
CA GLN A 41 11.93 -13.00 1.93
C GLN A 41 13.27 -12.64 1.30
N GLY A 42 13.42 -11.44 0.73
CA GLY A 42 14.68 -10.94 0.20
C GLY A 42 15.76 -10.69 1.26
N ARG A 43 15.44 -10.80 2.55
CA ARG A 43 16.37 -10.61 3.67
C ARG A 43 16.70 -11.87 4.43
N GLY A 44 16.35 -13.04 3.88
CA GLY A 44 16.43 -14.35 4.53
C GLY A 44 15.22 -14.60 5.42
N PRO A 45 14.46 -15.64 5.14
CA PRO A 45 13.19 -15.89 5.80
C PRO A 45 13.41 -16.21 7.29
N TYR A 46 12.91 -15.35 8.15
CA TYR A 46 12.72 -15.63 9.56
C TYR A 46 11.23 -15.70 9.83
N TYR A 47 10.78 -16.83 10.36
CA TYR A 47 9.38 -17.06 10.68
C TYR A 47 9.14 -16.90 12.17
N PHE A 48 8.01 -16.32 12.54
CA PHE A 48 7.61 -16.20 13.92
C PHE A 48 7.28 -17.58 14.53
N ASN A 49 7.71 -17.79 15.77
CA ASN A 49 7.19 -18.91 16.55
C ASN A 49 5.75 -18.63 17.01
N GLU A 50 5.11 -19.60 17.65
CA GLU A 50 3.69 -19.49 18.03
C GLU A 50 3.40 -18.26 18.92
N ALA A 51 4.25 -17.97 19.91
CA ALA A 51 4.06 -16.82 20.79
C ALA A 51 4.21 -15.48 20.05
N GLN A 52 5.17 -15.40 19.14
CA GLN A 52 5.38 -14.22 18.28
C GLN A 52 4.25 -14.04 17.28
N MET A 53 3.72 -15.14 16.72
CA MET A 53 2.58 -15.09 15.82
C MET A 53 1.31 -14.60 16.54
N GLN A 54 1.07 -15.10 17.78
CA GLN A 54 -0.03 -14.59 18.59
C GLN A 54 0.13 -13.11 18.92
N PHE A 55 1.37 -12.66 19.14
CA PHE A 55 1.66 -11.23 19.32
C PHE A 55 1.30 -10.44 18.05
N ALA A 56 1.69 -10.89 16.86
CA ALA A 56 1.39 -10.20 15.60
C ALA A 56 -0.13 -10.10 15.36
N ILE A 57 -0.88 -11.17 15.64
CA ILE A 57 -2.36 -11.16 15.58
C ILE A 57 -2.93 -10.10 16.53
N ASN A 58 -2.50 -10.12 17.79
CA ASN A 58 -3.00 -9.17 18.78
C ASN A 58 -2.62 -7.73 18.44
N ASP A 59 -1.42 -7.49 17.92
CA ASP A 59 -0.95 -6.16 17.50
C ASP A 59 -1.81 -5.62 16.35
N THR A 60 -2.12 -6.46 15.36
CA THR A 60 -3.02 -6.12 14.26
C THR A 60 -4.43 -5.77 14.78
N LEU A 61 -4.99 -6.59 15.68
CA LEU A 61 -6.31 -6.34 16.26
C LEU A 61 -6.32 -5.07 17.12
N ASN A 62 -5.26 -4.79 17.84
CA ASN A 62 -5.10 -3.56 18.62
C ASN A 62 -5.03 -2.31 17.73
N ALA A 63 -4.31 -2.39 16.61
CA ALA A 63 -4.27 -1.31 15.62
C ALA A 63 -5.66 -1.05 15.00
N LEU A 64 -6.40 -2.11 14.67
CA LEU A 64 -7.77 -1.98 14.19
C LEU A 64 -8.70 -1.39 15.26
N GLU A 65 -8.59 -1.82 16.52
CA GLU A 65 -9.35 -1.22 17.62
C GLU A 65 -8.99 0.25 17.83
N TYR A 66 -7.71 0.60 17.73
CA TYR A 66 -7.28 1.99 17.78
C TYR A 66 -7.95 2.82 16.68
N ALA A 67 -7.97 2.33 15.46
CA ALA A 67 -8.54 3.06 14.32
C ALA A 67 -10.08 3.09 14.34
N LEU A 68 -10.72 1.96 14.64
CA LEU A 68 -12.16 1.73 14.41
C LEU A 68 -12.99 1.64 15.70
N GLY A 69 -12.36 1.36 16.84
CA GLY A 69 -13.04 1.18 18.11
C GLY A 69 -13.66 2.49 18.62
N SER A 70 -14.76 2.37 19.37
CA SER A 70 -15.34 3.53 20.04
C SER A 70 -14.38 4.09 21.11
N SER A 71 -14.58 5.33 21.55
CA SER A 71 -13.82 5.95 22.63
C SER A 71 -13.97 5.25 24.00
N GLN A 72 -14.84 4.24 24.11
CA GLN A 72 -15.03 3.41 25.30
C GLN A 72 -14.13 2.17 25.31
N THR A 73 -13.58 1.75 24.17
CA THR A 73 -12.64 0.63 24.10
C THR A 73 -11.25 1.04 24.59
N HIS A 74 -10.39 0.07 24.89
CA HIS A 74 -9.05 0.37 25.40
C HIS A 74 -8.25 1.25 24.43
N TRP A 75 -8.10 0.82 23.17
CA TRP A 75 -7.31 1.54 22.16
C TRP A 75 -8.05 2.74 21.58
N GLY A 76 -9.38 2.66 21.43
CA GLY A 76 -10.18 3.80 21.00
C GLY A 76 -10.16 4.95 22.03
N SER A 77 -10.07 4.64 23.34
CA SER A 77 -9.89 5.66 24.38
C SER A 77 -8.52 6.36 24.28
N LEU A 78 -7.48 5.62 23.89
CA LEU A 78 -6.17 6.22 23.65
C LEU A 78 -6.19 7.17 22.45
N ARG A 79 -6.83 6.76 21.33
CA ARG A 79 -7.05 7.65 20.17
C ARG A 79 -7.78 8.94 20.60
N ALA A 80 -8.83 8.80 21.38
CA ALA A 80 -9.59 9.96 21.89
C ALA A 80 -8.72 10.90 22.75
N LYS A 81 -7.87 10.35 23.61
CA LYS A 81 -6.89 11.14 24.38
C LYS A 81 -5.85 11.85 23.52
N MET A 82 -5.54 11.32 22.35
CA MET A 82 -4.66 11.94 21.36
C MET A 82 -5.38 13.01 20.51
N GLY A 83 -6.64 13.31 20.82
CA GLY A 83 -7.38 14.40 20.18
C GLY A 83 -8.37 13.96 19.11
N HIS A 84 -8.51 12.65 18.84
CA HIS A 84 -9.42 12.13 17.83
C HIS A 84 -10.44 11.14 18.43
N PRO A 85 -11.56 11.63 18.99
CA PRO A 85 -12.56 10.77 19.68
C PRO A 85 -13.32 9.86 18.72
N GLU A 86 -13.57 10.30 17.48
CA GLU A 86 -14.30 9.52 16.50
C GLU A 86 -13.41 8.46 15.81
N PRO A 87 -13.96 7.31 15.37
CA PRO A 87 -13.21 6.34 14.57
C PRO A 87 -12.71 6.92 13.26
N PHE A 88 -11.50 6.51 12.83
CA PHE A 88 -10.98 6.80 11.50
C PHE A 88 -11.66 5.94 10.43
N SER A 89 -11.59 6.39 9.17
CA SER A 89 -12.08 5.63 8.02
C SER A 89 -11.01 4.66 7.49
N LEU A 90 -10.73 3.60 8.24
CA LEU A 90 -9.86 2.51 7.80
C LEU A 90 -10.69 1.42 7.13
N LYS A 91 -10.44 1.16 5.85
CA LYS A 91 -11.21 0.20 5.04
C LYS A 91 -10.43 -1.05 4.67
N TYR A 92 -9.12 -0.92 4.47
CA TYR A 92 -8.27 -1.95 3.90
C TYR A 92 -7.22 -2.39 4.89
N LEU A 93 -7.01 -3.70 4.96
CA LEU A 93 -5.89 -4.31 5.68
C LEU A 93 -5.11 -5.20 4.73
N GLU A 94 -3.86 -4.87 4.51
CA GLU A 94 -2.91 -5.73 3.84
C GLU A 94 -2.13 -6.55 4.85
N ILE A 95 -2.05 -7.85 4.62
CA ILE A 95 -1.39 -8.79 5.52
C ILE A 95 -0.06 -9.21 4.89
N GLY A 96 1.04 -8.68 5.45
CA GLY A 96 2.40 -8.83 4.94
C GLY A 96 2.78 -7.77 3.92
N ASN A 97 4.00 -7.87 3.40
CA ASN A 97 4.53 -7.05 2.31
C ASN A 97 5.58 -7.85 1.54
N GLU A 98 5.38 -8.04 0.24
CA GLU A 98 6.27 -8.81 -0.64
C GLU A 98 6.54 -10.25 -0.13
N ASN A 99 5.56 -10.84 0.50
CA ASN A 99 5.64 -12.20 1.03
C ASN A 99 4.91 -13.20 0.12
N SER A 100 5.39 -14.43 0.08
CA SER A 100 4.79 -15.51 -0.68
C SER A 100 5.15 -16.90 -0.11
N GLY A 101 4.55 -17.96 -0.66
CA GLY A 101 4.82 -19.34 -0.26
C GLY A 101 3.92 -19.85 0.87
N THR A 102 4.05 -21.14 1.18
CA THR A 102 3.15 -21.87 2.07
C THR A 102 3.14 -21.33 3.50
N GLU A 103 4.28 -20.87 4.00
CA GLU A 103 4.40 -20.27 5.33
C GLU A 103 3.67 -18.92 5.40
N TYR A 104 3.80 -18.10 4.36
CA TYR A 104 3.04 -16.87 4.25
C TYR A 104 1.53 -17.15 4.24
N GLU A 105 1.10 -18.10 3.42
CA GLU A 105 -0.32 -18.46 3.29
C GLU A 105 -0.91 -18.94 4.64
N ALA A 106 -0.16 -19.72 5.39
CA ALA A 106 -0.57 -20.18 6.72
C ALA A 106 -0.70 -19.01 7.72
N CYS A 107 0.28 -18.11 7.74
CA CYS A 107 0.25 -16.93 8.61
C CYS A 107 -0.86 -15.94 8.20
N PHE A 108 -0.99 -15.68 6.91
CA PHE A 108 -2.04 -14.84 6.33
C PHE A 108 -3.44 -15.30 6.77
N ASN A 109 -3.75 -16.59 6.59
CA ASN A 109 -5.06 -17.13 6.92
C ASN A 109 -5.39 -16.98 8.43
N ARG A 110 -4.42 -17.17 9.30
CA ARG A 110 -4.58 -16.98 10.76
C ARG A 110 -4.93 -15.53 11.13
N ILE A 111 -4.20 -14.56 10.56
CA ILE A 111 -4.49 -13.14 10.82
C ILE A 111 -5.84 -12.77 10.21
N ARG A 112 -6.10 -13.17 8.97
CA ARG A 112 -7.35 -12.92 8.28
C ARG A 112 -8.56 -13.43 9.07
N GLU A 113 -8.52 -14.67 9.57
CA GLU A 113 -9.59 -15.26 10.37
C GLU A 113 -9.86 -14.45 11.64
N ALA A 114 -8.79 -14.12 12.39
CA ALA A 114 -8.91 -13.32 13.61
C ALA A 114 -9.45 -11.91 13.35
N VAL A 115 -9.05 -11.29 12.24
CA VAL A 115 -9.53 -9.96 11.85
C VAL A 115 -11.01 -10.00 11.45
N LEU A 116 -11.40 -10.91 10.56
CA LEU A 116 -12.77 -10.97 10.05
C LEU A 116 -13.79 -11.43 11.10
N GLU A 117 -13.36 -12.13 12.15
CA GLU A 117 -14.20 -12.45 13.30
C GLU A 117 -14.68 -11.17 14.04
N ARG A 118 -13.81 -10.14 14.13
CA ARG A 118 -14.11 -8.89 14.85
C ARG A 118 -14.51 -7.73 13.92
N TYR A 119 -13.95 -7.70 12.72
CA TYR A 119 -14.09 -6.62 11.74
C TYR A 119 -14.46 -7.17 10.36
N PRO A 120 -15.66 -7.78 10.19
CA PRO A 120 -16.06 -8.43 8.94
C PRO A 120 -16.19 -7.46 7.76
N GLN A 121 -16.21 -6.16 8.01
CA GLN A 121 -16.28 -5.10 6.99
C GLN A 121 -14.93 -4.75 6.38
N ILE A 122 -13.81 -5.22 6.95
CA ILE A 122 -12.46 -4.92 6.44
C ILE A 122 -12.22 -5.69 5.14
N ILE A 123 -11.76 -4.97 4.15
CA ILE A 123 -11.32 -5.52 2.87
C ILE A 123 -9.88 -6.01 3.04
N ILE A 124 -9.66 -7.31 2.79
CA ILE A 124 -8.35 -7.94 2.97
C ILE A 124 -7.56 -7.89 1.68
N VAL A 125 -6.30 -7.49 1.80
CA VAL A 125 -5.31 -7.47 0.71
C VAL A 125 -4.22 -8.51 1.01
N SER A 126 -3.83 -9.30 0.01
CA SER A 126 -2.74 -10.28 0.07
C SER A 126 -1.61 -9.92 -0.88
N ASN A 127 -0.42 -10.43 -0.62
CA ASN A 127 0.77 -10.20 -1.47
C ASN A 127 0.89 -11.20 -2.62
N THR A 128 0.06 -12.21 -2.67
CA THR A 128 0.14 -13.27 -3.70
C THR A 128 -1.22 -13.86 -4.00
N ARG A 129 -1.35 -14.43 -5.21
CA ARG A 129 -2.48 -15.23 -5.64
C ARG A 129 -2.21 -16.71 -5.32
N SER A 130 -3.13 -17.33 -4.63
CA SER A 130 -3.06 -18.77 -4.30
C SER A 130 -4.46 -19.32 -4.11
N GLU A 131 -4.63 -20.61 -4.39
CA GLU A 131 -5.91 -21.31 -4.14
C GLU A 131 -6.23 -21.46 -2.65
N THR A 132 -5.21 -21.37 -1.79
CA THR A 132 -5.35 -21.48 -0.33
C THR A 132 -5.63 -20.14 0.35
N ILE A 133 -5.46 -19.02 -0.36
CA ILE A 133 -5.72 -17.67 0.13
C ILE A 133 -7.08 -17.17 -0.39
N LYS A 134 -7.96 -16.80 0.55
CA LYS A 134 -9.17 -16.05 0.23
C LYS A 134 -8.91 -14.58 0.52
N THR A 135 -8.84 -13.78 -0.54
CA THR A 135 -8.60 -12.35 -0.46
C THR A 135 -9.55 -11.59 -1.38
N ASP A 136 -9.80 -10.33 -1.08
CA ASP A 136 -10.63 -9.45 -1.91
C ASP A 136 -9.77 -8.75 -2.97
N ILE A 137 -8.52 -8.47 -2.62
CA ILE A 137 -7.56 -7.73 -3.44
C ILE A 137 -6.20 -8.40 -3.33
N VAL A 138 -5.44 -8.40 -4.42
CA VAL A 138 -4.03 -8.80 -4.44
C VAL A 138 -3.18 -7.59 -4.76
N ASP A 139 -2.08 -7.43 -4.02
CA ASP A 139 -1.08 -6.40 -4.24
C ASP A 139 -0.03 -6.87 -5.24
N ASP A 140 0.15 -6.09 -6.31
CA ASP A 140 1.16 -6.29 -7.34
C ASP A 140 2.20 -5.16 -7.29
N HIS A 141 3.49 -5.51 -7.34
CA HIS A 141 4.60 -4.56 -7.34
C HIS A 141 5.38 -4.59 -8.65
N TYR A 142 5.72 -3.42 -9.19
CA TYR A 142 6.45 -3.28 -10.46
C TYR A 142 7.58 -2.26 -10.36
N TYR A 143 8.81 -2.76 -10.37
CA TYR A 143 10.01 -1.93 -10.42
C TYR A 143 10.84 -2.33 -11.63
N ASN A 144 10.95 -1.45 -12.63
CA ASN A 144 11.59 -1.81 -13.90
C ASN A 144 12.10 -0.57 -14.67
N MET A 145 12.58 -0.80 -15.89
CA MET A 145 12.96 0.25 -16.84
C MET A 145 11.72 0.88 -17.51
N PRO A 146 11.83 2.08 -18.12
CA PRO A 146 10.72 2.75 -18.78
C PRO A 146 10.00 1.92 -19.84
N GLU A 147 10.76 1.13 -20.59
CA GLU A 147 10.24 0.28 -21.67
C GLU A 147 9.25 -0.76 -21.15
N PHE A 148 9.52 -1.36 -19.99
CA PHE A 148 8.59 -2.30 -19.36
C PHE A 148 7.20 -1.67 -19.15
N PHE A 149 7.14 -0.47 -18.59
CA PHE A 149 5.87 0.21 -18.31
C PHE A 149 5.13 0.60 -19.59
N ALA A 150 5.87 1.02 -20.62
CA ALA A 150 5.31 1.37 -21.92
C ALA A 150 4.77 0.15 -22.70
N GLU A 151 5.41 -1.01 -22.55
CA GLU A 151 5.08 -2.24 -23.27
C GLU A 151 4.01 -3.09 -22.57
N ASN A 152 3.71 -2.83 -21.29
CA ASN A 152 2.76 -3.60 -20.48
C ASN A 152 1.51 -2.80 -20.07
N ILE A 153 1.09 -1.86 -20.91
CA ILE A 153 -0.13 -1.07 -20.66
C ILE A 153 -1.39 -1.93 -20.66
N ASP A 154 -1.34 -3.12 -21.22
CA ASP A 154 -2.43 -4.09 -21.37
C ASP A 154 -2.35 -5.27 -20.38
N ILE A 155 -1.45 -5.21 -19.41
CA ILE A 155 -1.15 -6.30 -18.46
C ILE A 155 -2.40 -6.88 -17.75
N TYR A 156 -3.45 -6.08 -17.60
CA TYR A 156 -4.70 -6.49 -16.96
C TYR A 156 -5.88 -6.67 -17.94
N ASP A 157 -5.70 -6.50 -19.25
CA ASP A 157 -6.79 -6.58 -20.22
C ASP A 157 -7.43 -7.98 -20.21
N ASP A 158 -6.62 -9.03 -20.17
CA ASP A 158 -7.06 -10.41 -20.13
C ASP A 158 -7.17 -10.99 -18.70
N TYR A 159 -7.01 -10.16 -17.69
CA TYR A 159 -7.12 -10.60 -16.29
C TYR A 159 -8.56 -11.07 -16.01
N SER A 160 -8.68 -12.28 -15.45
CA SER A 160 -10.00 -12.86 -15.17
C SER A 160 -10.76 -12.07 -14.10
N ARG A 161 -11.94 -11.56 -14.46
CA ARG A 161 -12.84 -10.80 -13.56
C ARG A 161 -13.47 -11.67 -12.46
N LYS A 162 -13.13 -12.97 -12.42
CA LYS A 162 -13.47 -13.89 -11.32
C LYS A 162 -12.39 -13.97 -10.25
N ASN A 163 -11.21 -13.49 -10.56
CA ASN A 163 -10.08 -13.43 -9.63
C ASN A 163 -10.27 -12.22 -8.67
N PRO A 164 -9.52 -12.18 -7.55
CA PRO A 164 -9.47 -11.01 -6.68
C PRO A 164 -9.14 -9.73 -7.46
N ASN A 165 -9.64 -8.59 -7.00
CA ASN A 165 -9.25 -7.30 -7.54
C ASN A 165 -7.76 -7.03 -7.36
N ILE A 166 -7.25 -6.00 -8.03
CA ILE A 166 -5.84 -5.61 -8.02
C ILE A 166 -5.65 -4.30 -7.27
N PHE A 167 -4.64 -4.28 -6.44
CA PHE A 167 -3.94 -3.11 -5.95
C PHE A 167 -2.55 -3.12 -6.58
N VAL A 168 -2.17 -2.09 -7.32
CA VAL A 168 -0.78 -1.90 -7.73
C VAL A 168 -0.14 -1.04 -6.65
N GLY A 169 0.30 -1.70 -5.57
CA GLY A 169 0.69 -1.04 -4.33
C GLY A 169 2.06 -0.39 -4.38
N GLU A 170 2.93 -0.91 -5.22
CA GLU A 170 4.23 -0.31 -5.44
C GLU A 170 4.59 -0.34 -6.93
N PHE A 171 4.83 0.82 -7.52
CA PHE A 171 5.47 0.87 -8.82
C PHE A 171 6.27 2.15 -9.03
N ALA A 172 7.37 2.02 -9.73
CA ALA A 172 8.21 3.11 -10.19
C ALA A 172 9.20 2.63 -11.25
N VAL A 173 9.58 3.50 -12.16
CA VAL A 173 10.80 3.31 -12.94
C VAL A 173 11.99 3.47 -12.00
N ASN A 174 12.71 2.36 -11.74
CA ASN A 174 13.86 2.32 -10.84
C ASN A 174 15.16 1.81 -11.52
N GLN A 175 15.11 1.67 -12.84
CA GLN A 175 16.25 1.31 -13.69
C GLN A 175 16.32 2.29 -14.84
N THR A 176 17.35 3.07 -14.92
CA THR A 176 17.54 4.15 -15.92
C THR A 176 16.45 5.23 -15.91
N TYR A 177 16.84 6.49 -16.09
CA TYR A 177 15.95 7.64 -16.15
C TYR A 177 15.05 7.87 -14.91
N GLU A 178 15.39 7.31 -13.77
CA GLU A 178 14.65 7.40 -12.52
C GLU A 178 14.36 8.88 -12.19
N GLY A 179 13.09 9.16 -11.86
CA GLY A 179 12.65 10.52 -11.50
C GLY A 179 12.72 11.54 -12.64
N GLN A 180 12.98 11.14 -13.89
CA GLN A 180 13.02 12.01 -15.06
C GLN A 180 11.70 11.97 -15.84
N LEU A 181 11.53 12.89 -16.79
CA LEU A 181 10.30 12.98 -17.59
C LEU A 181 10.02 11.70 -18.40
N ARG A 182 11.05 11.00 -18.91
CA ARG A 182 10.88 9.74 -19.63
C ARG A 182 10.25 8.66 -18.74
N ALA A 183 10.72 8.54 -17.50
CA ALA A 183 10.13 7.65 -16.51
C ALA A 183 8.65 8.01 -16.26
N ALA A 184 8.38 9.28 -15.99
CA ALA A 184 7.04 9.74 -15.73
C ALA A 184 6.04 9.49 -16.88
N ILE A 185 6.48 9.62 -18.13
CA ILE A 185 5.64 9.33 -19.31
C ILE A 185 5.32 7.83 -19.39
N SER A 186 6.30 6.95 -19.21
CA SER A 186 6.07 5.50 -19.25
C SER A 186 5.21 5.01 -18.09
N GLU A 187 5.40 5.55 -16.88
CA GLU A 187 4.52 5.30 -15.74
C GLU A 187 3.09 5.78 -16.00
N ALA A 188 2.92 6.95 -16.64
CA ALA A 188 1.60 7.45 -17.03
C ALA A 188 0.93 6.55 -18.08
N MET A 189 1.68 6.01 -19.06
CA MET A 189 1.15 5.02 -20.00
C MET A 189 0.64 3.78 -19.29
N PHE A 190 1.38 3.28 -18.31
CA PHE A 190 0.96 2.15 -17.48
C PHE A 190 -0.32 2.45 -16.69
N MET A 191 -0.44 3.67 -16.13
CA MET A 191 -1.65 4.13 -15.43
C MET A 191 -2.87 4.22 -16.35
N VAL A 192 -2.71 4.51 -17.64
CA VAL A 192 -3.82 4.42 -18.63
C VAL A 192 -4.38 2.99 -18.68
N GLY A 193 -3.52 1.98 -18.59
CA GLY A 193 -3.95 0.59 -18.48
C GLY A 193 -4.75 0.31 -17.21
N PHE A 194 -4.44 0.95 -16.08
CA PHE A 194 -5.23 0.84 -14.85
C PHE A 194 -6.62 1.47 -15.01
N GLU A 195 -6.70 2.67 -15.57
CA GLU A 195 -7.98 3.34 -15.85
C GLU A 195 -8.86 2.49 -16.79
N ARG A 196 -8.28 1.92 -17.84
CA ARG A 196 -8.99 1.03 -18.76
C ARG A 196 -9.55 -0.21 -18.06
N ASN A 197 -8.85 -0.72 -17.05
CA ASN A 197 -9.18 -1.91 -16.28
C ASN A 197 -9.70 -1.58 -14.85
N GLN A 198 -10.34 -0.42 -14.66
CA GLN A 198 -10.84 0.04 -13.34
C GLN A 198 -11.88 -0.91 -12.71
N ASP A 199 -12.45 -1.81 -13.49
CA ASP A 199 -13.35 -2.86 -13.01
C ASP A 199 -12.62 -3.91 -12.15
N VAL A 200 -11.30 -4.05 -12.31
CA VAL A 200 -10.45 -4.93 -11.51
C VAL A 200 -9.32 -4.20 -10.78
N VAL A 201 -8.68 -3.19 -11.37
CA VAL A 201 -7.66 -2.38 -10.71
C VAL A 201 -8.33 -1.32 -9.84
N LYS A 202 -8.33 -1.55 -8.53
CA LYS A 202 -9.07 -0.70 -7.57
C LYS A 202 -8.22 0.39 -6.94
N LEU A 203 -6.94 0.14 -6.76
CA LEU A 203 -6.01 1.02 -6.08
C LEU A 203 -4.66 1.00 -6.81
N CYS A 204 -3.95 2.11 -6.76
CA CYS A 204 -2.54 2.17 -7.12
C CYS A 204 -1.80 3.20 -6.27
N SER A 205 -0.51 2.97 -6.03
CA SER A 205 0.35 3.91 -5.32
C SER A 205 1.77 3.89 -5.85
N TYR A 206 2.37 5.07 -5.90
CA TYR A 206 3.79 5.23 -6.21
C TYR A 206 4.62 4.88 -4.97
N ALA A 207 5.71 4.18 -5.16
CA ALA A 207 6.60 3.85 -4.06
C ALA A 207 8.08 4.13 -4.40
N PRO A 208 8.81 4.78 -3.45
CA PRO A 208 8.34 5.42 -2.21
C PRO A 208 7.70 6.80 -2.41
N LEU A 209 6.86 7.21 -1.45
CA LEU A 209 6.17 8.51 -1.52
C LEU A 209 7.07 9.68 -1.09
N PHE A 210 7.71 9.57 0.09
CA PHE A 210 8.47 10.65 0.72
C PHE A 210 9.94 10.29 0.94
N SER A 211 10.83 11.27 0.69
CA SER A 211 12.21 11.16 1.13
C SER A 211 12.78 12.52 1.56
N HIS A 212 13.51 12.52 2.67
CA HIS A 212 14.30 13.67 3.09
C HIS A 212 15.58 13.77 2.26
N VAL A 213 15.84 14.92 1.64
CA VAL A 213 16.94 15.11 0.65
C VAL A 213 18.34 14.75 1.15
N HIS A 214 18.59 14.81 2.47
CA HIS A 214 19.89 14.50 3.06
C HIS A 214 20.01 13.05 3.60
N TYR A 215 18.93 12.26 3.55
CA TYR A 215 18.87 10.92 4.15
C TYR A 215 18.21 9.91 3.21
N GLN A 216 18.60 9.97 1.96
CA GLN A 216 18.05 9.15 0.90
C GLN A 216 18.87 7.88 0.73
N SER A 217 18.25 6.70 0.83
CA SER A 217 18.87 5.39 0.55
C SER A 217 18.20 4.63 -0.59
N TRP A 218 17.10 5.17 -1.12
CA TRP A 218 16.39 4.65 -2.30
C TRP A 218 16.02 5.79 -3.25
N TYR A 219 16.03 5.54 -4.53
CA TYR A 219 15.59 6.47 -5.57
C TYR A 219 14.88 5.68 -6.69
N PRO A 220 13.81 6.19 -7.30
CA PRO A 220 13.22 7.52 -7.12
C PRO A 220 12.31 7.62 -5.89
N ASN A 221 11.97 8.85 -5.48
CA ASN A 221 10.94 9.14 -4.48
C ASN A 221 10.02 10.23 -5.03
N LEU A 222 8.71 10.12 -4.84
CA LEU A 222 7.74 11.01 -5.49
C LEU A 222 7.84 12.46 -5.02
N ILE A 223 8.02 12.63 -3.69
CA ILE A 223 8.10 13.93 -3.02
C ILE A 223 9.37 13.99 -2.17
N MET A 224 10.22 14.93 -2.50
CA MET A 224 11.46 15.22 -1.76
C MET A 224 11.23 16.43 -0.85
N PHE A 225 11.78 16.40 0.36
CA PHE A 225 11.63 17.49 1.31
C PHE A 225 12.86 17.70 2.21
N ASP A 226 12.95 18.88 2.78
CA ASP A 226 13.79 19.23 3.92
C ASP A 226 12.92 19.97 4.97
N ASN A 227 13.54 20.52 6.01
CA ASN A 227 12.82 21.20 7.08
C ASN A 227 12.14 22.52 6.64
N SER A 228 12.39 23.01 5.44
CA SER A 228 11.94 24.33 4.97
C SER A 228 11.16 24.30 3.65
N ARG A 229 11.32 23.26 2.84
CA ARG A 229 10.74 23.20 1.49
C ARG A 229 10.54 21.76 1.04
N SER A 230 9.69 21.60 0.04
CA SER A 230 9.51 20.35 -0.69
C SER A 230 9.56 20.59 -2.19
N TYR A 231 9.94 19.57 -2.94
CA TYR A 231 9.81 19.52 -4.40
C TYR A 231 9.42 18.13 -4.85
N VAL A 232 8.96 18.01 -6.07
CA VAL A 232 8.42 16.77 -6.61
C VAL A 232 9.14 16.40 -7.91
N ILE A 233 9.16 15.11 -8.23
CA ILE A 233 9.64 14.62 -9.51
C ILE A 233 8.52 14.65 -10.56
N PRO A 234 8.81 14.55 -11.89
CA PRO A 234 7.79 14.54 -12.95
C PRO A 234 6.66 13.55 -12.74
N SER A 235 6.92 12.36 -12.22
CA SER A 235 5.91 11.33 -11.91
C SER A 235 4.79 11.82 -10.98
N TYR A 236 5.10 12.73 -10.04
CA TYR A 236 4.09 13.34 -9.19
C TYR A 236 2.99 14.06 -10.00
N TYR A 237 3.39 14.76 -11.06
CA TYR A 237 2.42 15.49 -11.87
C TYR A 237 1.52 14.53 -12.65
N CYS A 238 2.01 13.35 -13.04
CA CYS A 238 1.18 12.30 -13.63
C CYS A 238 0.13 11.83 -12.63
N PHE A 239 0.53 11.44 -11.42
CA PHE A 239 -0.42 11.06 -10.35
C PHE A 239 -1.43 12.16 -10.04
N LYS A 240 -0.98 13.42 -9.97
CA LYS A 240 -1.87 14.57 -9.76
C LYS A 240 -2.89 14.73 -10.88
N LEU A 241 -2.48 14.55 -12.15
CA LEU A 241 -3.38 14.64 -13.30
C LEU A 241 -4.43 13.53 -13.28
N PHE A 242 -4.03 12.27 -13.06
CA PHE A 242 -4.96 11.15 -12.96
C PHE A 242 -5.93 11.32 -11.77
N GLY A 243 -5.41 11.64 -10.59
CA GLY A 243 -6.23 11.81 -9.38
C GLY A 243 -7.22 12.97 -9.45
N ALA A 244 -6.82 14.10 -10.09
CA ALA A 244 -7.67 15.29 -10.20
C ALA A 244 -8.69 15.22 -11.35
N ASN A 245 -8.47 14.36 -12.35
CA ASN A 245 -9.29 14.27 -13.56
C ASN A 245 -9.96 12.88 -13.72
N ARG A 246 -10.11 12.16 -12.65
CA ARG A 246 -10.76 10.86 -12.65
C ARG A 246 -12.21 10.97 -13.14
N GLY A 247 -12.55 10.18 -14.16
CA GLY A 247 -13.93 10.02 -14.62
C GLY A 247 -14.70 8.97 -13.83
N ASP A 248 -16.03 9.01 -13.92
CA ASP A 248 -16.91 8.03 -13.29
C ASP A 248 -17.08 6.76 -14.15
N MET A 249 -16.81 6.85 -15.45
CA MET A 249 -16.96 5.74 -16.41
C MET A 249 -15.86 5.77 -17.46
N VAL A 250 -15.43 4.57 -17.86
CA VAL A 250 -14.56 4.39 -19.02
C VAL A 250 -15.42 4.20 -20.27
N VAL A 251 -15.16 5.01 -21.30
CA VAL A 251 -15.82 4.89 -22.60
C VAL A 251 -15.03 3.94 -23.49
N SER A 252 -15.72 3.04 -24.17
CA SER A 252 -15.07 2.17 -25.16
C SER A 252 -14.42 3.03 -26.25
N SER A 253 -13.13 2.85 -26.46
CA SER A 253 -12.37 3.49 -27.55
C SER A 253 -11.78 2.41 -28.46
N LYS A 254 -11.72 2.69 -29.76
CA LYS A 254 -10.94 1.90 -30.72
C LYS A 254 -9.88 2.82 -31.31
N GLU A 255 -8.65 2.38 -31.22
CA GLU A 255 -7.56 3.00 -31.96
C GLU A 255 -7.67 2.59 -33.44
N SER A 256 -7.50 3.55 -34.34
CA SER A 256 -7.52 3.36 -35.78
C SER A 256 -6.14 3.14 -36.34
#